data_bc8e3bfcc18df903e7696c7a81fe05a1
#
_entry.id   bc8e3bfcc18df903e7696c7a81fe05a1
#
_cell.length_a   1.000
_cell.length_b   1.000
_cell.length_c   1.000
_cell.angle_alpha   90.00
_cell.angle_beta   90.00
_cell.angle_gamma   90.00
#
_symmetry.space_group_name_H-M   'P 1'
#
loop_
_entity.id
_entity.type
_entity.pdbx_description
1 polymer ?
#
loop_
_entity_poly.entity_id
_entity_poly.type
_entity_poly.pdbx_seq_one_letter_code
_entity_poly.pdbx_strand_id
1 'polypeptide(L)'
;MKNAIRFFSKFGHSAQMAEIVGKVIGAKPEDVTHPLTEPVDVLYLGCGVMLGKISSDMVNFINTLTPNRVNKVICFGSCAIIKSPVPQMRSLLEARGISVDERSFTCRGSMGPLHAGHPNQEDLDALKAFVQSTL
;
A
#
# COMPACT_ATOMS: atom_id res chain seq x y z
N MET A 1 -2.52 -19.51 4.48
CA MET A 1 -3.09 -18.25 3.96
C MET A 1 -2.14 -17.67 2.94
N LYS A 2 -2.67 -17.26 1.80
CA LYS A 2 -1.85 -16.70 0.73
C LYS A 2 -1.89 -15.18 0.77
N ASN A 3 -0.73 -14.57 0.90
CA ASN A 3 -0.58 -13.11 0.98
C ASN A 3 0.25 -12.61 -0.19
N ALA A 4 -0.03 -11.41 -0.65
CA ALA A 4 0.75 -10.75 -1.68
C ALA A 4 0.92 -9.28 -1.34
N ILE A 5 1.92 -8.66 -1.94
CA ILE A 5 2.20 -7.24 -1.78
C ILE A 5 2.33 -6.62 -3.16
N ARG A 6 1.63 -5.51 -3.37
CA ARG A 6 1.80 -4.68 -4.57
C ARG A 6 1.90 -3.23 -4.15
N PHE A 7 2.76 -2.48 -4.83
CA PHE A 7 2.98 -1.08 -4.49
C PHE A 7 3.27 -0.26 -5.74
N PHE A 8 3.04 1.05 -5.63
CA PHE A 8 3.54 2.03 -6.58
C PHE A 8 4.43 3.01 -5.82
N SER A 9 5.65 3.24 -6.32
CA SER A 9 6.59 4.13 -5.67
C SER A 9 7.25 5.04 -6.70
N LYS A 10 7.14 6.36 -6.51
CA LYS A 10 7.80 7.33 -7.36
C LYS A 10 9.16 7.75 -6.80
N PHE A 11 9.24 7.92 -5.47
CA PHE A 11 10.44 8.38 -4.80
C PHE A 11 11.11 7.31 -3.94
N GLY A 12 10.65 6.08 -4.02
CA GLY A 12 11.22 4.97 -3.26
C GLY A 12 10.61 4.75 -1.89
N HIS A 13 9.69 5.61 -1.42
CA HIS A 13 9.12 5.51 -0.07
C HIS A 13 8.20 4.29 0.06
N SER A 14 7.28 4.12 -0.87
CA SER A 14 6.37 2.98 -0.84
C SER A 14 7.11 1.67 -1.09
N ALA A 15 8.17 1.69 -1.91
CA ALA A 15 9.02 0.52 -2.09
C ALA A 15 9.72 0.13 -0.79
N GLN A 16 10.25 1.11 -0.06
CA GLN A 16 10.88 0.89 1.23
C GLN A 16 9.90 0.31 2.25
N MET A 17 8.68 0.86 2.28
CA MET A 17 7.62 0.36 3.15
C MET A 17 7.23 -1.07 2.76
N ALA A 18 7.10 -1.34 1.47
CA ALA A 18 6.74 -2.67 0.99
C ALA A 18 7.79 -3.73 1.38
N GLU A 19 9.07 -3.37 1.42
CA GLU A 19 10.11 -4.27 1.90
C GLU A 19 9.90 -4.66 3.37
N ILE A 20 9.49 -3.70 4.21
CA ILE A 20 9.20 -3.98 5.61
C ILE A 20 8.00 -4.93 5.72
N VAL A 21 6.93 -4.67 4.97
CA VAL A 21 5.76 -5.55 4.94
C VAL A 21 6.17 -6.96 4.52
N GLY A 22 6.99 -7.07 3.48
CA GLY A 22 7.46 -8.35 2.96
C GLY A 22 8.23 -9.16 3.99
N LYS A 23 9.06 -8.51 4.78
CA LYS A 23 9.82 -9.17 5.84
C LYS A 23 8.92 -9.73 6.92
N VAL A 24 7.84 -9.02 7.24
CA VAL A 24 6.90 -9.46 8.30
C VAL A 24 6.06 -10.64 7.83
N ILE A 25 5.52 -10.58 6.61
CA ILE A 25 4.58 -11.60 6.12
C ILE A 25 5.23 -12.72 5.34
N GLY A 26 6.53 -12.61 5.04
CA GLY A 26 7.25 -13.64 4.29
C GLY A 26 6.88 -13.68 2.82
N ALA A 27 6.58 -12.53 2.21
CA ALA A 27 6.25 -12.44 0.80
C ALA A 27 7.15 -11.43 0.10
N LYS A 28 7.37 -11.62 -1.21
CA LYS A 28 8.18 -10.70 -2.00
C LYS A 28 7.31 -9.54 -2.48
N PRO A 29 7.69 -8.29 -2.18
CA PRO A 29 6.96 -7.15 -2.71
C PRO A 29 7.24 -6.98 -4.21
N GLU A 30 6.21 -6.62 -4.97
CA GLU A 30 6.31 -6.32 -6.38
C GLU A 30 5.51 -5.05 -6.67
N ASP A 31 5.94 -4.30 -7.69
CA ASP A 31 5.21 -3.10 -8.03
C ASP A 31 3.95 -3.44 -8.86
N VAL A 32 3.11 -2.42 -9.06
CA VAL A 32 1.79 -2.63 -9.69
C VAL A 32 1.86 -2.95 -11.18
N THR A 33 3.04 -2.95 -11.81
CA THR A 33 3.20 -3.45 -13.17
C THR A 33 3.13 -4.97 -13.24
N HIS A 34 3.26 -5.63 -12.10
CA HIS A 34 3.16 -7.09 -12.00
C HIS A 34 1.74 -7.48 -11.57
N PRO A 35 0.95 -8.10 -12.46
CA PRO A 35 -0.40 -8.51 -12.07
C PRO A 35 -0.37 -9.67 -11.06
N LEU A 36 -1.49 -9.86 -10.38
CA LEU A 36 -1.68 -11.06 -9.56
C LEU A 36 -1.91 -12.24 -10.49
N THR A 37 -1.08 -13.28 -10.36
CA THR A 37 -1.16 -14.47 -11.22
C THR A 37 -2.08 -15.54 -10.63
N GLU A 38 -2.45 -15.40 -9.36
CA GLU A 38 -3.32 -16.35 -8.69
C GLU A 38 -4.12 -15.64 -7.60
N PRO A 39 -5.23 -16.22 -7.14
CA PRO A 39 -6.01 -15.63 -6.06
C PRO A 39 -5.21 -15.54 -4.77
N VAL A 40 -5.42 -14.48 -4.00
CA VAL A 40 -4.78 -14.28 -2.70
C VAL A 40 -5.84 -14.01 -1.63
N ASP A 41 -5.52 -14.40 -0.40
CA ASP A 41 -6.39 -14.14 0.74
C ASP A 41 -6.29 -12.68 1.18
N VAL A 42 -5.07 -12.18 1.31
CA VAL A 42 -4.83 -10.80 1.72
C VAL A 42 -3.82 -10.15 0.77
N LEU A 43 -4.21 -9.02 0.22
CA LEU A 43 -3.32 -8.17 -0.59
C LEU A 43 -2.96 -6.94 0.22
N TYR A 44 -1.67 -6.77 0.50
CA TYR A 44 -1.13 -5.55 1.08
C TYR A 44 -0.83 -4.60 -0.07
N LEU A 45 -1.53 -3.48 -0.11
CA LEU A 45 -1.48 -2.55 -1.24
C LEU A 45 -1.01 -1.18 -0.76
N GLY A 46 0.09 -0.70 -1.34
CA GLY A 46 0.73 0.53 -0.88
C GLY A 46 1.07 1.52 -1.97
N CYS A 47 0.91 2.80 -1.69
CA CYS A 47 1.38 3.87 -2.56
C CYS A 47 1.50 5.18 -1.79
N GLY A 48 2.07 6.18 -2.46
CA GLY A 48 2.09 7.54 -1.95
C GLY A 48 1.03 8.40 -2.59
N VAL A 49 0.86 9.61 -2.05
CA VAL A 49 -0.01 10.64 -2.60
C VAL A 49 0.86 11.79 -3.07
N MET A 50 0.64 12.24 -4.29
CA MET A 50 1.25 13.46 -4.82
C MET A 50 0.14 14.45 -5.13
N LEU A 51 0.26 15.65 -4.57
CA LEU A 51 -0.71 16.72 -4.78
C LEU A 51 -2.15 16.25 -4.52
N GLY A 52 -2.31 15.37 -3.53
CA GLY A 52 -3.62 14.87 -3.10
C GLY A 52 -4.20 13.76 -3.95
N LYS A 53 -3.43 13.18 -4.88
CA LYS A 53 -3.93 12.09 -5.74
C LYS A 53 -2.97 10.92 -5.78
N ILE A 54 -3.52 9.71 -5.85
CA ILE A 54 -2.74 8.51 -6.13
C ILE A 54 -2.41 8.44 -7.62
N SER A 55 -1.38 7.67 -7.97
CA SER A 55 -0.94 7.59 -9.37
C SER A 55 -1.96 6.86 -10.25
N SER A 56 -1.94 7.18 -11.55
CA SER A 56 -2.75 6.46 -12.52
C SER A 56 -2.35 4.98 -12.61
N ASP A 57 -1.09 4.65 -12.37
CA ASP A 57 -0.64 3.27 -12.37
C ASP A 57 -1.31 2.45 -11.27
N MET A 58 -1.48 3.04 -10.08
CA MET A 58 -2.21 2.39 -9.00
C MET A 58 -3.69 2.23 -9.35
N VAL A 59 -4.31 3.27 -9.91
CA VAL A 59 -5.71 3.22 -10.35
C VAL A 59 -5.89 2.10 -11.37
N ASN A 60 -5.01 2.02 -12.35
CA ASN A 60 -5.07 0.98 -13.38
C ASN A 60 -4.92 -0.41 -12.79
N PHE A 61 -4.02 -0.58 -11.84
CA PHE A 61 -3.86 -1.87 -11.15
C PHE A 61 -5.14 -2.25 -10.41
N ILE A 62 -5.71 -1.34 -9.63
CA ILE A 62 -6.97 -1.61 -8.90
C ILE A 62 -8.06 -2.03 -9.86
N ASN A 63 -8.12 -1.42 -11.04
CA ASN A 63 -9.13 -1.74 -12.04
C ASN A 63 -8.97 -3.15 -12.64
N THR A 64 -7.85 -3.83 -12.40
CA THR A 64 -7.67 -5.23 -12.79
C THR A 64 -8.14 -6.23 -11.73
N LEU A 65 -8.38 -5.75 -10.51
CA LEU A 65 -8.75 -6.62 -9.40
C LEU A 65 -10.23 -6.98 -9.41
N THR A 66 -10.53 -8.19 -8.95
CA THR A 66 -11.91 -8.69 -8.81
C THR A 66 -12.08 -9.34 -7.44
N PRO A 67 -13.33 -9.39 -6.91
CA PRO A 67 -13.56 -9.98 -5.59
C PRO A 67 -13.16 -11.46 -5.46
N ASN A 68 -13.18 -12.21 -6.56
CA ASN A 68 -12.77 -13.60 -6.53
C ASN A 68 -11.25 -13.78 -6.61
N ARG A 69 -10.50 -12.72 -6.87
CA ARG A 69 -9.04 -12.75 -6.89
C ARG A 69 -8.43 -12.33 -5.55
N VAL A 70 -9.14 -11.48 -4.80
CA VAL A 70 -8.64 -10.93 -3.54
C VAL A 70 -9.77 -10.96 -2.52
N ASN A 71 -9.57 -11.66 -1.41
CA ASN A 71 -10.56 -11.69 -0.34
C ASN A 71 -10.58 -10.40 0.46
N LYS A 72 -9.41 -9.83 0.73
CA LYS A 72 -9.30 -8.61 1.53
C LYS A 72 -8.05 -7.83 1.15
N VAL A 73 -8.14 -6.50 1.18
CA VAL A 73 -7.00 -5.61 0.98
C VAL A 73 -6.69 -4.88 2.28
N ILE A 74 -5.41 -4.78 2.60
CA ILE A 74 -4.91 -3.95 3.69
C ILE A 74 -4.07 -2.85 3.06
N CYS A 75 -4.45 -1.59 3.28
CA CYS A 75 -3.79 -0.45 2.65
C CYS A 75 -2.70 0.14 3.54
N PHE A 76 -1.61 0.54 2.91
CA PHE A 76 -0.57 1.33 3.56
C PHE A 76 -0.04 2.39 2.59
N GLY A 77 0.62 3.40 3.11
CA GLY A 77 1.15 4.41 2.21
C GLY A 77 1.81 5.58 2.91
N SER A 78 2.27 6.52 2.09
CA SER A 78 2.90 7.74 2.56
C SER A 78 2.23 8.97 1.95
N CYS A 79 2.32 10.10 2.64
CA CYS A 79 1.85 11.38 2.12
C CYS A 79 2.84 12.47 2.49
N ALA A 80 3.12 13.37 1.54
CA ALA A 80 4.05 14.46 1.77
C ALA A 80 3.33 15.72 2.26
N ILE A 81 2.16 16.01 1.75
CA ILE A 81 1.46 17.26 2.05
C ILE A 81 0.27 17.05 2.98
N ILE A 82 -0.88 16.64 2.47
CA ILE A 82 -2.09 16.72 3.27
C ILE A 82 -2.80 15.40 3.49
N LYS A 83 -2.99 14.61 2.44
CA LYS A 83 -3.94 13.50 2.47
C LYS A 83 -3.28 12.15 2.35
N SER A 84 -3.78 11.20 3.14
CA SER A 84 -3.44 9.80 3.00
C SER A 84 -3.93 9.26 1.66
N PRO A 85 -3.20 8.31 1.03
CA PRO A 85 -3.69 7.62 -0.17
C PRO A 85 -4.83 6.64 0.13
N VAL A 86 -5.00 6.26 1.39
CA VAL A 86 -5.91 5.19 1.78
C VAL A 86 -7.37 5.46 1.41
N PRO A 87 -7.96 6.64 1.66
CA PRO A 87 -9.35 6.86 1.26
C PRO A 87 -9.61 6.70 -0.23
N GLN A 88 -8.67 7.12 -1.08
CA GLN A 88 -8.81 6.97 -2.53
C GLN A 88 -8.72 5.50 -2.94
N MET A 89 -7.74 4.76 -2.40
CA MET A 89 -7.62 3.33 -2.67
C MET A 89 -8.86 2.58 -2.20
N ARG A 90 -9.33 2.87 -0.98
CA ARG A 90 -10.52 2.24 -0.41
C ARG A 90 -11.74 2.47 -1.30
N SER A 91 -11.96 3.70 -1.73
CA SER A 91 -13.11 4.05 -2.55
C SER A 91 -13.12 3.27 -3.88
N LEU A 92 -11.97 3.19 -4.54
CA LEU A 92 -11.84 2.47 -5.80
C LEU A 92 -12.03 0.96 -5.62
N LEU A 93 -11.48 0.39 -4.56
CA LEU A 93 -11.60 -1.04 -4.27
C LEU A 93 -13.04 -1.42 -3.91
N GLU A 94 -13.68 -0.65 -3.05
CA GLU A 94 -15.05 -0.91 -2.62
C GLU A 94 -16.03 -0.77 -3.78
N ALA A 95 -15.78 0.16 -4.70
CA ALA A 95 -16.59 0.31 -5.91
C ALA A 95 -16.53 -0.95 -6.79
N ARG A 96 -15.51 -1.77 -6.64
CA ARG A 96 -15.36 -3.04 -7.36
C ARG A 96 -15.82 -4.25 -6.55
N GLY A 97 -16.42 -4.02 -5.39
CA GLY A 97 -16.90 -5.09 -4.53
C GLY A 97 -15.80 -5.80 -3.74
N ILE A 98 -14.62 -5.21 -3.64
CA ILE A 98 -13.49 -5.80 -2.93
C ILE A 98 -13.51 -5.32 -1.48
N SER A 99 -13.40 -6.25 -0.53
CA SER A 99 -13.34 -5.92 0.89
C SER A 99 -12.01 -5.26 1.25
N VAL A 100 -12.09 -4.17 2.00
CA VAL A 100 -10.91 -3.45 2.49
C VAL A 100 -10.94 -3.48 4.02
N ASP A 101 -9.84 -3.89 4.63
CA ASP A 101 -9.72 -3.90 6.09
C ASP A 101 -9.87 -2.47 6.63
N GLU A 102 -10.56 -2.32 7.74
CA GLU A 102 -10.73 -1.02 8.39
C GLU A 102 -9.40 -0.43 8.83
N ARG A 103 -8.46 -1.30 9.17
CA ARG A 103 -7.13 -0.88 9.58
C ARG A 103 -6.29 -0.52 8.38
N SER A 104 -5.52 0.54 8.50
CA SER A 104 -4.58 0.97 7.48
C SER A 104 -3.41 1.70 8.13
N PHE A 105 -2.35 1.93 7.37
CA PHE A 105 -1.18 2.63 7.87
C PHE A 105 -0.78 3.75 6.92
N THR A 106 -0.53 4.93 7.46
CA THR A 106 -0.01 6.07 6.69
C THR A 106 1.07 6.78 7.50
N CYS A 107 2.16 7.12 6.84
CA CYS A 107 3.21 7.94 7.43
C CYS A 107 3.62 9.06 6.48
N ARG A 108 4.52 9.94 6.91
CA ARG A 108 5.04 11.00 6.05
C ARG A 108 6.08 10.44 5.09
N GLY A 109 6.11 10.97 3.88
CA GLY A 109 7.15 10.72 2.89
C GLY A 109 7.77 12.04 2.48
N SER A 110 9.07 12.07 2.22
CA SER A 110 9.74 13.29 1.81
C SER A 110 9.38 13.65 0.37
N MET A 111 9.29 14.95 0.11
CA MET A 111 9.13 15.53 -1.22
C MET A 111 9.98 16.79 -1.27
N GLY A 112 11.17 16.68 -1.89
CA GLY A 112 12.17 17.74 -1.80
C GLY A 112 12.58 18.00 -0.35
N PRO A 113 12.56 19.25 0.12
CA PRO A 113 12.87 19.56 1.52
C PRO A 113 11.72 19.25 2.48
N LEU A 114 10.50 19.02 1.96
CA LEU A 114 9.33 18.77 2.79
C LEU A 114 9.40 17.37 3.40
N HIS A 115 9.32 17.30 4.72
CA HIS A 115 9.41 16.04 5.48
C HIS A 115 10.69 15.25 5.14
N ALA A 116 11.81 15.93 4.92
CA ALA A 116 13.08 15.28 4.64
C ALA A 116 13.40 14.25 5.72
N GLY A 117 13.88 13.08 5.29
CA GLY A 117 14.19 11.99 6.22
C GLY A 117 13.01 11.09 6.55
N HIS A 118 11.81 11.35 6.03
CA HIS A 118 10.65 10.47 6.20
C HIS A 118 10.41 9.64 4.93
N PRO A 119 10.02 8.37 5.05
CA PRO A 119 9.86 7.64 6.32
C PRO A 119 11.19 7.49 7.04
N ASN A 120 11.18 7.73 8.36
CA ASN A 120 12.35 7.49 9.19
C ASN A 120 12.24 6.11 9.87
N GLN A 121 13.22 5.76 10.70
CA GLN A 121 13.22 4.45 11.36
C GLN A 121 11.99 4.27 12.27
N GLU A 122 11.56 5.32 12.94
CA GLU A 122 10.36 5.28 13.78
C GLU A 122 9.11 4.97 12.94
N ASP A 123 8.98 5.59 11.76
CA ASP A 123 7.89 5.31 10.84
C ASP A 123 7.90 3.84 10.40
N LEU A 124 9.08 3.32 10.08
CA LEU A 124 9.22 1.93 9.63
C LEU A 124 8.95 0.94 10.74
N ASP A 125 9.37 1.26 11.97
CA ASP A 125 9.07 0.42 13.13
C ASP A 125 7.56 0.39 13.41
N ALA A 126 6.88 1.53 13.28
CA ALA A 126 5.43 1.61 13.43
C ALA A 126 4.72 0.80 12.35
N LEU A 127 5.19 0.84 11.12
CA LEU A 127 4.65 0.03 10.03
C LEU A 127 4.81 -1.46 10.34
N LYS A 128 5.98 -1.86 10.81
CA LYS A 128 6.24 -3.25 11.18
C LYS A 128 5.26 -3.73 12.25
N ALA A 129 5.08 -2.92 13.30
CA ALA A 129 4.13 -3.24 14.37
C ALA A 129 2.70 -3.33 13.85
N PHE A 130 2.33 -2.42 12.95
CA PHE A 130 1.00 -2.44 12.33
C PHE A 130 0.78 -3.74 11.56
N VAL A 131 1.73 -4.13 10.71
CA VAL A 131 1.58 -5.35 9.89
C VAL A 131 1.50 -6.57 10.79
N GLN A 132 2.32 -6.64 11.85
CA GLN A 132 2.25 -7.72 12.82
C GLN A 132 0.87 -7.83 13.47
N SER A 133 0.21 -6.69 13.71
CA SER A 133 -1.13 -6.68 14.28
C SER A 133 -2.21 -7.20 13.33
N THR A 134 -1.92 -7.28 12.04
CA THR A 134 -2.88 -7.77 11.04
C THR A 134 -2.80 -9.28 10.82
N LEU A 135 -1.80 -9.92 11.39
CA LEU A 135 -1.61 -11.38 11.21
C LEU A 135 -2.53 -12.21 12.08
#